data_1ceb9b0b6034fd686850a4e1d563dc95
#
_entry.id   1ceb9b0b6034fd686850a4e1d563dc95
#
_cell.length_a   1.000
_cell.length_b   1.000
_cell.length_c   1.000
_cell.angle_alpha   90.00
_cell.angle_beta   90.00
_cell.angle_gamma   90.00
#
_symmetry.space_group_name_H-M   'P 1'
#
loop_
_entity.id
_entity.type
_entity.pdbx_description
1 polymer ?
#
loop_
_entity_poly.entity_id
_entity_poly.type
_entity_poly.pdbx_seq_one_letter_code
_entity_poly.pdbx_strand_id
1 'polypeptide(L)'
;EFMSLLKNDLDLFADSVYCFTPQGDVKTLPNGSTPIDFAYSVHSAVGNKMVGARVNGKLVPIEYKIKNGDRIEIITSQNSQGPSRDWLKIVKSTQAKNKINQWFKKELKEDNILKGKDMLNQYAKTKGFKPGLYTKPQYMESVMHKYGFRDWDSVLAAIGHGGLKEGQVLSLIHI
;
A
#
# COMPACT_ATOMS: atom_id res chain seq x y z
N GLU A 1 32.09 -1.09 -29.46
CA GLU A 1 31.78 -1.13 -28.02
C GLU A 1 31.42 0.24 -27.45
N PHE A 2 32.24 1.28 -27.74
CA PHE A 2 31.98 2.65 -27.29
C PHE A 2 30.65 3.18 -27.85
N MET A 3 30.38 2.95 -29.11
CA MET A 3 29.12 3.39 -29.74
C MET A 3 27.90 2.68 -29.14
N SER A 4 28.06 1.41 -28.78
CA SER A 4 27.00 0.64 -28.12
C SER A 4 26.72 1.17 -26.73
N LEU A 5 27.75 1.48 -25.95
CA LEU A 5 27.61 2.07 -24.61
C LEU A 5 26.97 3.47 -24.67
N LEU A 6 27.42 4.29 -25.62
CA LEU A 6 26.85 5.62 -25.83
C LEU A 6 25.37 5.54 -26.22
N LYS A 7 25.02 4.60 -27.09
CA LYS A 7 23.63 4.40 -27.51
C LYS A 7 22.76 3.96 -26.31
N ASN A 8 23.26 3.05 -25.47
CA ASN A 8 22.55 2.62 -24.27
C ASN A 8 22.32 3.77 -23.30
N ASP A 9 23.33 4.65 -23.13
CA ASP A 9 23.19 5.82 -22.26
C ASP A 9 22.16 6.81 -22.84
N LEU A 10 22.15 7.01 -24.16
CA LEU A 10 21.16 7.86 -24.81
C LEU A 10 19.75 7.27 -24.72
N ASP A 11 19.63 5.97 -24.86
CA ASP A 11 18.34 5.29 -24.70
C ASP A 11 17.81 5.41 -23.27
N LEU A 12 18.69 5.33 -22.25
CA LEU A 12 18.32 5.56 -20.86
C LEU A 12 17.79 6.99 -20.64
N PHE A 13 18.45 7.99 -21.25
CA PHE A 13 17.97 9.37 -21.20
C PHE A 13 16.66 9.57 -21.94
N ALA A 14 16.47 8.86 -23.07
CA ALA A 14 15.22 8.93 -23.84
C ALA A 14 14.05 8.29 -23.07
N ASP A 15 14.34 7.30 -22.21
CA ASP A 15 13.32 6.61 -21.41
C ASP A 15 13.03 7.28 -20.09
N SER A 16 13.64 8.43 -19.84
CA SER A 16 13.47 9.16 -18.58
C SER A 16 13.00 10.58 -18.84
N VAL A 17 12.28 11.12 -17.86
CA VAL A 17 11.85 12.52 -17.86
C VAL A 17 12.38 13.20 -16.60
N TYR A 18 12.83 14.46 -16.75
CA TYR A 18 13.32 15.28 -15.65
C TYR A 18 12.28 16.32 -15.29
N CYS A 19 11.97 16.41 -14.00
CA CYS A 19 11.02 17.39 -13.49
C CYS A 19 11.56 18.00 -12.19
N PHE A 20 10.92 19.05 -11.72
CA PHE A 20 11.37 19.81 -10.57
C PHE A 20 10.32 19.85 -9.48
N THR A 21 10.79 19.81 -8.22
CA THR A 21 9.94 20.12 -7.06
C THR A 21 9.71 21.64 -7.02
N PRO A 22 8.72 22.13 -6.24
CA PRO A 22 8.56 23.57 -6.05
C PRO A 22 9.79 24.26 -5.50
N GLN A 23 10.64 23.54 -4.75
CA GLN A 23 11.90 24.06 -4.20
C GLN A 23 13.04 24.06 -5.22
N GLY A 24 12.83 23.47 -6.40
CA GLY A 24 13.83 23.44 -7.47
C GLY A 24 14.69 22.17 -7.50
N ASP A 25 14.39 21.16 -6.67
CA ASP A 25 15.10 19.89 -6.70
C ASP A 25 14.69 19.08 -7.94
N VAL A 26 15.67 18.41 -8.56
CA VAL A 26 15.45 17.62 -9.77
C VAL A 26 15.02 16.22 -9.38
N LYS A 27 13.98 15.72 -10.06
CA LYS A 27 13.54 14.32 -9.98
C LYS A 27 13.60 13.70 -11.37
N THR A 28 14.13 12.48 -11.44
CA THR A 28 14.18 11.72 -12.67
C THR A 28 13.17 10.57 -12.57
N LEU A 29 12.26 10.52 -13.54
CA LEU A 29 11.19 9.52 -13.57
C LEU A 29 11.18 8.81 -14.93
N PRO A 30 10.62 7.60 -15.02
CA PRO A 30 10.44 6.95 -16.31
C PRO A 30 9.60 7.82 -17.25
N ASN A 31 9.90 7.77 -18.54
CA ASN A 31 9.11 8.49 -19.54
C ASN A 31 7.66 8.01 -19.50
N GLY A 32 6.72 8.92 -19.57
CA GLY A 32 5.29 8.63 -19.44
C GLY A 32 4.78 8.66 -18.01
N SER A 33 5.63 9.02 -17.05
CA SER A 33 5.23 9.17 -15.64
C SER A 33 4.22 10.28 -15.45
N THR A 34 3.39 10.13 -14.43
CA THR A 34 2.30 11.05 -14.09
C THR A 34 2.62 11.77 -12.77
N PRO A 35 1.83 12.78 -12.37
CA PRO A 35 1.98 13.38 -11.06
C PRO A 35 1.91 12.40 -9.90
N ILE A 36 1.20 11.28 -10.07
CA ILE A 36 1.16 10.22 -9.05
C ILE A 36 2.55 9.60 -8.87
N ASP A 37 3.23 9.29 -9.98
CA ASP A 37 4.61 8.79 -9.94
C ASP A 37 5.54 9.76 -9.22
N PHE A 38 5.39 11.05 -9.53
CA PHE A 38 6.17 12.10 -8.87
C PHE A 38 5.90 12.14 -7.36
N ALA A 39 4.63 12.08 -6.95
CA ALA A 39 4.24 12.13 -5.54
C ALA A 39 4.88 10.99 -4.74
N TYR A 40 4.85 9.78 -5.27
CA TYR A 40 5.47 8.63 -4.60
C TYR A 40 7.00 8.68 -4.64
N SER A 41 7.59 9.36 -5.61
CA SER A 41 9.04 9.57 -5.64
C SER A 41 9.53 10.51 -4.56
N VAL A 42 8.67 11.44 -4.12
CA VAL A 42 8.96 12.37 -3.03
C VAL A 42 8.87 11.64 -1.68
N HIS A 43 7.70 11.06 -1.39
CA HIS A 43 7.47 10.26 -0.18
C HIS A 43 6.16 9.50 -0.31
N SER A 44 6.10 8.30 0.28
CA SER A 44 4.85 7.51 0.24
C SER A 44 3.67 8.25 0.86
N ALA A 45 3.89 9.01 1.93
CA ALA A 45 2.82 9.79 2.57
C ALA A 45 2.25 10.85 1.64
N VAL A 46 3.09 11.46 0.78
CA VAL A 46 2.64 12.45 -0.21
C VAL A 46 1.74 11.78 -1.24
N GLY A 47 2.18 10.65 -1.78
CA GLY A 47 1.37 9.88 -2.74
C GLY A 47 0.06 9.40 -2.15
N ASN A 48 0.08 8.87 -0.92
CA ASN A 48 -1.11 8.34 -0.27
C ASN A 48 -2.14 9.40 0.10
N LYS A 49 -1.71 10.66 0.26
CA LYS A 49 -2.60 11.78 0.61
C LYS A 49 -2.90 12.70 -0.56
N MET A 50 -2.40 12.37 -1.74
CA MET A 50 -2.57 13.19 -2.93
C MET A 50 -4.04 13.30 -3.34
N VAL A 51 -4.50 14.53 -3.57
CA VAL A 51 -5.84 14.82 -4.09
C VAL A 51 -5.79 15.58 -5.41
N GLY A 52 -4.64 16.06 -5.83
CA GLY A 52 -4.47 16.77 -7.09
C GLY A 52 -3.04 17.17 -7.32
N ALA A 53 -2.79 17.82 -8.45
CA ALA A 53 -1.46 18.29 -8.82
C ALA A 53 -1.54 19.56 -9.66
N ARG A 54 -0.50 20.39 -9.55
CA ARG A 54 -0.27 21.53 -10.45
C ARG A 54 1.04 21.32 -11.18
N VAL A 55 1.03 21.61 -12.45
CA VAL A 55 2.22 21.58 -13.28
C VAL A 55 2.43 23.00 -13.84
N ASN A 56 3.59 23.59 -13.55
CA ASN A 56 3.92 24.95 -13.94
C ASN A 56 2.86 25.96 -13.50
N GLY A 57 2.29 25.74 -12.30
CA GLY A 57 1.30 26.61 -11.70
C GLY A 57 -0.15 26.35 -12.11
N LYS A 58 -0.40 25.38 -12.99
CA LYS A 58 -1.76 25.07 -13.48
C LYS A 58 -2.21 23.71 -12.98
N LEU A 59 -3.48 23.59 -12.58
CA LEU A 59 -4.08 22.32 -12.22
C LEU A 59 -4.11 21.40 -13.44
N VAL A 60 -3.72 20.15 -13.25
CA VAL A 60 -3.72 19.12 -14.29
C VAL A 60 -4.41 17.86 -13.79
N PRO A 61 -4.92 17.02 -14.71
CA PRO A 61 -5.44 15.70 -14.32
C PRO A 61 -4.32 14.82 -13.77
N ILE A 62 -4.68 13.84 -12.97
CA ILE A 62 -3.71 12.89 -12.42
C ILE A 62 -3.06 12.00 -13.50
N GLU A 63 -3.71 11.89 -14.66
CA GLU A 63 -3.19 11.16 -15.81
C GLU A 63 -2.23 11.98 -16.69
N TYR A 64 -2.00 13.24 -16.35
CA TYR A 64 -1.11 14.10 -17.10
C TYR A 64 0.27 13.46 -17.22
N LYS A 65 0.82 13.44 -18.43
CA LYS A 65 2.17 12.91 -18.67
C LYS A 65 3.19 14.01 -18.52
N ILE A 66 4.10 13.83 -17.57
CA ILE A 66 5.13 14.81 -17.24
C ILE A 66 6.08 14.99 -18.40
N LYS A 67 6.43 16.24 -18.69
CA LYS A 67 7.39 16.63 -19.71
C LYS A 67 8.67 17.14 -19.07
N ASN A 68 9.79 17.02 -19.79
CA ASN A 68 11.07 17.53 -19.33
C ASN A 68 10.96 19.00 -18.94
N GLY A 69 11.44 19.32 -17.75
CA GLY A 69 11.44 20.69 -17.25
C GLY A 69 10.17 21.12 -16.50
N ASP A 70 9.17 20.23 -16.41
CA ASP A 70 7.96 20.56 -15.66
C ASP A 70 8.26 20.73 -14.18
N ARG A 71 7.68 21.78 -13.59
CA ARG A 71 7.70 21.99 -12.14
C ARG A 71 6.38 21.48 -11.57
N ILE A 72 6.47 20.51 -10.65
CA ILE A 72 5.32 19.77 -10.18
C ILE A 72 5.07 20.06 -8.71
N GLU A 73 3.84 20.43 -8.40
CA GLU A 73 3.37 20.62 -7.02
C GLU A 73 2.25 19.62 -6.76
N ILE A 74 2.40 18.81 -5.71
CA ILE A 74 1.39 17.85 -5.32
C ILE A 74 0.49 18.44 -4.25
N ILE A 75 -0.82 18.40 -4.48
CA ILE A 75 -1.82 18.86 -3.53
C ILE A 75 -2.23 17.66 -2.68
N THR A 76 -2.06 17.78 -1.36
CA THR A 76 -2.40 16.73 -0.41
C THR A 76 -3.53 17.19 0.51
N SER A 77 -4.25 16.22 1.08
CA SER A 77 -5.31 16.48 2.06
C SER A 77 -5.26 15.41 3.15
N GLN A 78 -5.44 15.85 4.39
CA GLN A 78 -5.56 14.95 5.53
C GLN A 78 -6.81 14.09 5.43
N ASN A 79 -7.82 14.54 4.69
CA ASN A 79 -9.08 13.82 4.50
C ASN A 79 -9.03 12.86 3.29
N SER A 80 -7.89 12.75 2.62
CA SER A 80 -7.74 11.81 1.51
C SER A 80 -7.97 10.38 1.98
N GLN A 81 -8.74 9.63 1.21
CA GLN A 81 -9.02 8.21 1.49
C GLN A 81 -7.92 7.27 0.97
N GLY A 82 -6.81 7.82 0.51
CA GLY A 82 -5.70 7.05 -0.02
C GLY A 82 -5.77 6.86 -1.53
N PRO A 83 -4.86 6.06 -2.09
CA PRO A 83 -4.82 5.82 -3.53
C PRO A 83 -6.02 5.01 -4.02
N SER A 84 -6.40 5.25 -5.28
CA SER A 84 -7.39 4.45 -5.98
C SER A 84 -6.73 3.26 -6.68
N ARG A 85 -7.44 2.16 -6.84
CA ARG A 85 -6.95 1.01 -7.61
C ARG A 85 -6.71 1.37 -9.08
N ASP A 86 -7.48 2.33 -9.61
CA ASP A 86 -7.29 2.81 -10.98
C ASP A 86 -5.93 3.46 -11.18
N TRP A 87 -5.31 3.97 -10.11
CA TRP A 87 -3.98 4.55 -10.19
C TRP A 87 -2.92 3.55 -10.66
N LEU A 88 -3.11 2.26 -10.36
CA LEU A 88 -2.20 1.20 -10.82
C LEU A 88 -2.14 1.10 -12.35
N LYS A 89 -3.22 1.49 -13.03
CA LYS A 89 -3.27 1.52 -14.49
C LYS A 89 -2.66 2.81 -15.07
N ILE A 90 -2.58 3.86 -14.28
CA ILE A 90 -2.13 5.19 -14.67
C ILE A 90 -0.62 5.32 -14.48
N VAL A 91 -0.09 4.84 -13.35
CA VAL A 91 1.30 5.03 -12.98
C VAL A 91 2.24 4.24 -13.89
N LYS A 92 3.42 4.80 -14.09
CA LYS A 92 4.47 4.22 -14.94
C LYS A 92 5.61 3.62 -14.12
N SER A 93 5.97 4.24 -12.99
CA SER A 93 7.13 3.82 -12.20
C SER A 93 6.80 2.58 -11.37
N THR A 94 7.79 1.70 -11.24
CA THR A 94 7.71 0.53 -10.36
C THR A 94 7.56 0.96 -8.90
N GLN A 95 8.22 2.04 -8.51
CA GLN A 95 8.14 2.60 -7.16
C GLN A 95 6.70 2.96 -6.78
N ALA A 96 5.99 3.69 -7.66
CA ALA A 96 4.60 4.05 -7.42
C ALA A 96 3.71 2.82 -7.33
N LYS A 97 3.88 1.85 -8.24
CA LYS A 97 3.11 0.60 -8.22
C LYS A 97 3.30 -0.15 -6.91
N ASN A 98 4.54 -0.28 -6.46
CA ASN A 98 4.86 -1.00 -5.23
C ASN A 98 4.28 -0.29 -4.00
N LYS A 99 4.37 1.03 -3.94
CA LYS A 99 3.85 1.82 -2.80
C LYS A 99 2.33 1.76 -2.74
N ILE A 100 1.65 1.83 -3.87
CA ILE A 100 0.19 1.70 -3.95
C ILE A 100 -0.24 0.30 -3.50
N ASN A 101 0.42 -0.75 -3.99
CA ASN A 101 0.13 -2.12 -3.60
C ASN A 101 0.36 -2.36 -2.11
N GLN A 102 1.43 -1.78 -1.53
CA GLN A 102 1.70 -1.87 -0.10
C GLN A 102 0.58 -1.21 0.72
N TRP A 103 0.08 -0.07 0.26
CA TRP A 103 -1.02 0.62 0.93
C TRP A 103 -2.29 -0.24 0.94
N PHE A 104 -2.67 -0.82 -0.20
CA PHE A 104 -3.84 -1.69 -0.28
C PHE A 104 -3.68 -2.96 0.55
N LYS A 105 -2.49 -3.54 0.57
CA LYS A 105 -2.20 -4.72 1.38
C LYS A 105 -2.37 -4.43 2.87
N LYS A 106 -1.91 -3.27 3.33
CA LYS A 106 -2.05 -2.85 4.72
C LYS A 106 -3.52 -2.61 5.08
N GLU A 107 -4.25 -1.88 4.24
CA GLU A 107 -5.68 -1.61 4.43
C GLU A 107 -6.49 -2.92 4.47
N LEU A 108 -6.21 -3.81 3.52
CA LEU A 108 -6.87 -5.11 3.47
C LEU A 108 -6.57 -5.93 4.73
N LYS A 109 -5.36 -5.84 5.25
CA LYS A 109 -4.99 -6.53 6.49
C LYS A 109 -5.79 -5.98 7.67
N GLU A 110 -5.92 -4.66 7.79
CA GLU A 110 -6.71 -4.02 8.86
C GLU A 110 -8.18 -4.43 8.79
N ASP A 111 -8.77 -4.41 7.60
CA ASP A 111 -10.14 -4.87 7.39
C ASP A 111 -10.30 -6.34 7.77
N ASN A 112 -9.37 -7.18 7.38
CA ASN A 112 -9.40 -8.60 7.70
C ASN A 112 -9.22 -8.86 9.19
N ILE A 113 -8.44 -8.04 9.90
CA ILE A 113 -8.31 -8.12 11.36
C ILE A 113 -9.66 -7.88 12.03
N LEU A 114 -10.35 -6.81 11.65
CA LEU A 114 -11.67 -6.48 12.19
C LEU A 114 -12.69 -7.56 11.87
N LYS A 115 -12.70 -8.03 10.62
CA LYS A 115 -13.59 -9.10 10.19
C LYS A 115 -13.32 -10.40 10.94
N GLY A 116 -12.05 -10.77 11.09
CA GLY A 116 -11.65 -11.98 11.82
C GLY A 116 -12.02 -11.91 13.29
N LYS A 117 -11.84 -10.76 13.93
CA LYS A 117 -12.23 -10.55 15.32
C LYS A 117 -13.74 -10.77 15.50
N ASP A 118 -14.53 -10.20 14.61
CA ASP A 118 -15.99 -10.32 14.63
C ASP A 118 -16.42 -11.76 14.40
N MET A 119 -15.85 -12.44 13.41
CA MET A 119 -16.13 -13.83 13.10
C MET A 119 -15.79 -14.75 14.29
N LEU A 120 -14.66 -14.54 14.93
CA LEU A 120 -14.23 -15.32 16.08
C LEU A 120 -15.17 -15.10 17.27
N ASN A 121 -15.55 -13.87 17.54
CA ASN A 121 -16.48 -13.53 18.62
C ASN A 121 -17.85 -14.17 18.41
N GLN A 122 -18.38 -14.12 17.19
CA GLN A 122 -19.68 -14.71 16.87
C GLN A 122 -19.63 -16.23 16.97
N TYR A 123 -18.58 -16.86 16.48
CA TYR A 123 -18.41 -18.31 16.58
C TYR A 123 -18.31 -18.75 18.05
N ALA A 124 -17.53 -18.05 18.85
CA ALA A 124 -17.38 -18.33 20.28
C ALA A 124 -18.72 -18.21 20.99
N LYS A 125 -19.50 -17.17 20.69
CA LYS A 125 -20.83 -16.96 21.26
C LYS A 125 -21.79 -18.08 20.87
N THR A 126 -21.78 -18.50 19.62
CA THR A 126 -22.63 -19.58 19.11
C THR A 126 -22.29 -20.91 19.77
N LYS A 127 -21.03 -21.18 20.07
CA LYS A 127 -20.57 -22.42 20.69
C LYS A 127 -20.57 -22.37 22.24
N GLY A 128 -21.02 -21.24 22.83
CA GLY A 128 -21.14 -21.13 24.28
C GLY A 128 -19.84 -20.85 25.03
N PHE A 129 -18.80 -20.35 24.35
CA PHE A 129 -17.56 -19.94 25.01
C PHE A 129 -17.77 -18.65 25.79
N LYS A 130 -17.13 -18.56 26.95
CA LYS A 130 -17.20 -17.34 27.77
C LYS A 130 -16.43 -16.20 27.08
N PRO A 131 -16.96 -14.97 27.14
CA PRO A 131 -16.25 -13.82 26.61
C PRO A 131 -14.86 -13.65 27.25
N GLY A 132 -13.85 -13.37 26.41
CA GLY A 132 -12.49 -13.17 26.89
C GLY A 132 -11.67 -14.43 27.14
N LEU A 133 -12.24 -15.62 27.03
CA LEU A 133 -11.50 -16.84 27.25
C LEU A 133 -10.35 -17.02 26.27
N TYR A 134 -10.60 -16.73 25.01
CA TYR A 134 -9.59 -16.86 23.93
C TYR A 134 -8.66 -15.65 23.81
N THR A 135 -8.85 -14.62 24.64
CA THR A 135 -7.95 -13.45 24.67
C THR A 135 -6.89 -13.54 25.74
N LYS A 136 -6.84 -14.65 26.48
CA LYS A 136 -5.78 -14.89 27.47
C LYS A 136 -4.43 -15.03 26.79
N PRO A 137 -3.37 -14.37 27.28
CA PRO A 137 -2.05 -14.42 26.62
C PRO A 137 -1.52 -15.83 26.39
N GLN A 138 -1.69 -16.73 27.35
CA GLN A 138 -1.24 -18.12 27.24
C GLN A 138 -1.90 -18.85 26.08
N TYR A 139 -3.20 -18.64 25.90
CA TYR A 139 -3.94 -19.25 24.81
C TYR A 139 -3.54 -18.67 23.47
N MET A 140 -3.41 -17.34 23.40
CA MET A 140 -2.99 -16.66 22.19
C MET A 140 -1.61 -17.12 21.72
N GLU A 141 -0.67 -17.28 22.65
CA GLU A 141 0.68 -17.79 22.35
C GLU A 141 0.62 -19.23 21.81
N SER A 142 -0.23 -20.08 22.37
CA SER A 142 -0.39 -21.46 21.93
C SER A 142 -0.90 -21.52 20.49
N VAL A 143 -1.88 -20.69 20.15
CA VAL A 143 -2.42 -20.61 18.80
C VAL A 143 -1.38 -20.11 17.82
N MET A 144 -0.69 -19.02 18.19
CA MET A 144 0.34 -18.42 17.33
C MET A 144 1.48 -19.42 17.05
N HIS A 145 1.91 -20.14 18.08
CA HIS A 145 2.97 -21.15 17.95
C HIS A 145 2.53 -22.30 17.05
N LYS A 146 1.32 -22.83 17.28
CA LYS A 146 0.81 -23.99 16.53
C LYS A 146 0.70 -23.69 15.03
N TYR A 147 0.23 -22.51 14.66
CA TYR A 147 -0.04 -22.13 13.27
C TYR A 147 1.05 -21.25 12.64
N GLY A 148 2.11 -20.93 13.39
CA GLY A 148 3.26 -20.19 12.85
C GLY A 148 3.06 -18.70 12.64
N PHE A 149 2.22 -18.06 13.45
CA PHE A 149 1.98 -16.62 13.37
C PHE A 149 2.90 -15.84 14.31
N ARG A 150 3.29 -14.63 13.91
CA ARG A 150 4.15 -13.77 14.71
C ARG A 150 3.41 -12.94 15.76
N ASP A 151 2.15 -12.60 15.47
CA ASP A 151 1.33 -11.78 16.34
C ASP A 151 -0.14 -12.21 16.24
N TRP A 152 -0.95 -11.77 17.20
CA TRP A 152 -2.37 -12.14 17.25
C TRP A 152 -3.16 -11.47 16.13
N ASP A 153 -2.78 -10.25 15.72
CA ASP A 153 -3.43 -9.57 14.61
C ASP A 153 -3.33 -10.36 13.31
N SER A 154 -2.20 -11.04 13.09
CA SER A 154 -2.03 -11.92 11.93
C SER A 154 -2.96 -13.12 11.98
N VAL A 155 -3.22 -13.68 13.16
CA VAL A 155 -4.21 -14.74 13.36
C VAL A 155 -5.60 -14.24 13.00
N LEU A 156 -5.99 -13.07 13.50
CA LEU A 156 -7.29 -12.48 13.21
C LEU A 156 -7.45 -12.16 11.73
N ALA A 157 -6.41 -11.63 11.10
CA ALA A 157 -6.43 -11.37 9.65
C ALA A 157 -6.61 -12.65 8.85
N ALA A 158 -5.95 -13.75 9.26
CA ALA A 158 -6.09 -15.06 8.61
C ALA A 158 -7.51 -15.60 8.72
N ILE A 159 -8.16 -15.41 9.85
CA ILE A 159 -9.57 -15.77 10.04
C ILE A 159 -10.43 -14.93 9.10
N GLY A 160 -10.16 -13.62 9.04
CA GLY A 160 -10.93 -12.67 8.23
C GLY A 160 -10.91 -12.98 6.73
N HIS A 161 -9.77 -13.41 6.19
CA HIS A 161 -9.68 -13.77 4.76
C HIS A 161 -9.93 -15.26 4.46
N GLY A 162 -10.23 -16.06 5.49
CA GLY A 162 -10.59 -17.46 5.31
C GLY A 162 -9.43 -18.45 5.29
N GLY A 163 -8.20 -18.00 5.57
CA GLY A 163 -7.03 -18.86 5.64
C GLY A 163 -6.94 -19.70 6.90
N LEU A 164 -7.68 -19.31 7.94
CA LEU A 164 -7.75 -20.02 9.20
C LEU A 164 -9.21 -20.03 9.66
N LYS A 165 -9.71 -21.15 10.08
CA LYS A 165 -11.10 -21.27 10.55
C LYS A 165 -11.21 -21.03 12.05
N GLU A 166 -12.33 -20.45 12.48
CA GLU A 166 -12.60 -20.14 13.89
C GLU A 166 -12.54 -21.42 14.75
N GLY A 167 -13.07 -22.52 14.24
CA GLY A 167 -13.05 -23.80 14.96
C GLY A 167 -11.66 -24.34 15.20
N GLN A 168 -10.72 -24.08 14.29
CA GLN A 168 -9.32 -24.49 14.47
C GLN A 168 -8.66 -23.73 15.63
N VAL A 169 -8.98 -22.44 15.77
CA VAL A 169 -8.46 -21.59 16.83
C VAL A 169 -9.07 -22.00 18.17
N LEU A 170 -10.39 -22.10 18.23
CA LEU A 170 -11.11 -22.37 19.49
C LEU A 170 -11.00 -23.82 19.95
N SER A 171 -10.67 -24.76 19.07
CA SER A 171 -10.48 -26.16 19.46
C SER A 171 -9.35 -26.35 20.47
N LEU A 172 -8.39 -25.43 20.52
CA LEU A 172 -7.29 -25.53 21.48
C LEU A 172 -7.69 -25.15 22.90
N ILE A 173 -8.86 -24.55 23.10
CA ILE A 173 -9.36 -24.18 24.44
C ILE A 173 -9.75 -25.42 25.25
N HIS A 174 -10.16 -26.48 24.58
CA HIS A 174 -10.61 -27.71 25.23
C HIS A 174 -9.48 -28.69 25.57
N ILE A 175 -8.27 -28.35 25.22
CA ILE A 175 -7.07 -29.09 25.51
C ILE A 175 -6.36 -28.48 26.70
#